data_af004164d8c868591cb137d16b8e98da
#
_entry.id   af004164d8c868591cb137d16b8e98da
#
_cell.length_a   1.000
_cell.length_b   1.000
_cell.length_c   1.000
_cell.angle_alpha   90.00
_cell.angle_beta   90.00
_cell.angle_gamma   90.00
#
_symmetry.space_group_name_H-M   'P 1'
#
loop_
_entity.id
_entity.type
_entity.pdbx_description
1 polymer ?
#
loop_
_entity_poly.entity_id
_entity_poly.type
_entity_poly.pdbx_seq_one_letter_code
_entity_poly.pdbx_strand_id
1 'polypeptide(L)'
;MERNLAYLLPENLYRVFNETGLYKRKGAIADLWDEDGIFIDPDGVHQGPEKISAVVTALQRQFPGSVFKVTSTIQENFGVGRVSWEYGPLGGAAIAKGIDVGRRKDGKLFTLYVFID
;
A
#
# COMPACT_ATOMS: atom_id res chain seq x y z
N MET A 1 -1.74 -15.08 -16.67
CA MET A 1 -1.46 -13.64 -16.95
C MET A 1 -0.99 -12.97 -15.68
N GLU A 2 0.14 -12.27 -15.75
CA GLU A 2 0.63 -11.53 -14.59
C GLU A 2 -0.24 -10.32 -14.31
N ARG A 3 -0.48 -10.07 -13.01
CA ARG A 3 -1.16 -8.87 -12.56
C ARG A 3 -0.22 -7.66 -12.71
N ASN A 4 -0.76 -6.55 -13.12
CA ASN A 4 -0.02 -5.30 -13.30
C ASN A 4 -0.22 -4.35 -12.11
N LEU A 5 0.47 -3.21 -12.13
CA LEU A 5 0.38 -2.24 -11.05
C LEU A 5 -0.96 -1.49 -11.01
N ALA A 6 -1.71 -1.47 -12.12
CA ALA A 6 -3.08 -0.94 -12.10
C ALA A 6 -4.00 -1.77 -11.21
N TYR A 7 -3.69 -3.05 -11.04
CA TYR A 7 -4.35 -3.92 -10.07
C TYR A 7 -3.69 -3.84 -8.69
N LEU A 8 -2.37 -4.02 -8.64
CA LEU A 8 -1.64 -4.22 -7.38
C LEU A 8 -1.62 -2.98 -6.48
N LEU A 9 -1.44 -1.77 -7.05
CA LEU A 9 -1.32 -0.56 -6.24
C LEU A 9 -2.61 -0.21 -5.49
N PRO A 10 -3.80 -0.15 -6.15
CA PRO A 10 -5.02 0.11 -5.38
C PRO A 10 -5.41 -1.04 -4.46
N GLU A 11 -5.18 -2.28 -4.85
CA GLU A 11 -5.49 -3.43 -4.00
C GLU A 11 -4.64 -3.43 -2.73
N ASN A 12 -3.39 -3.00 -2.82
CA ASN A 12 -2.54 -2.85 -1.64
C ASN A 12 -3.13 -1.83 -0.65
N LEU A 13 -3.62 -0.70 -1.15
CA LEU A 13 -4.24 0.30 -0.28
C LEU A 13 -5.53 -0.24 0.36
N TYR A 14 -6.39 -0.87 -0.42
CA TYR A 14 -7.71 -1.28 0.06
C TYR A 14 -7.70 -2.58 0.86
N ARG A 15 -6.92 -3.57 0.44
CA ARG A 15 -6.91 -4.89 1.08
C ARG A 15 -5.84 -5.05 2.15
N VAL A 16 -4.79 -4.24 2.13
CA VAL A 16 -3.71 -4.29 3.12
C VAL A 16 -3.81 -3.11 4.08
N PHE A 17 -3.69 -1.89 3.58
CA PHE A 17 -3.62 -0.70 4.43
C PHE A 17 -4.95 -0.31 5.06
N ASN A 18 -6.08 -0.57 4.40
CA ASN A 18 -7.40 -0.32 4.96
C ASN A 18 -7.98 -1.51 5.73
N GLU A 19 -7.32 -2.67 5.71
CA GLU A 19 -7.82 -3.85 6.40
C GLU A 19 -7.46 -3.82 7.88
N THR A 20 -8.48 -3.81 8.74
CA THR A 20 -8.29 -3.79 10.20
C THR A 20 -8.15 -5.18 10.81
N GLY A 21 -8.59 -6.22 10.11
CA GLY A 21 -8.46 -7.60 10.54
C GLY A 21 -7.06 -8.14 10.26
N LEU A 22 -6.31 -8.49 11.30
CA LEU A 22 -4.93 -8.95 11.17
C LEU A 22 -4.81 -10.19 10.28
N TYR A 23 -5.71 -11.15 10.44
CA TYR A 23 -5.68 -12.38 9.67
C TYR A 23 -5.94 -12.12 8.17
N LYS A 24 -6.96 -11.34 7.85
CA LYS A 24 -7.27 -10.97 6.46
C LYS A 24 -6.14 -10.18 5.83
N ARG A 25 -5.53 -9.28 6.57
CA ARG A 25 -4.41 -8.48 6.09
C ARG A 25 -3.21 -9.35 5.73
N LYS A 26 -2.89 -10.34 6.57
CA LYS A 26 -1.80 -11.27 6.28
C LYS A 26 -2.05 -12.05 4.98
N GLY A 27 -3.28 -12.49 4.76
CA GLY A 27 -3.66 -13.15 3.52
C GLY A 27 -3.55 -12.25 2.31
N ALA A 28 -3.94 -10.99 2.44
CA ALA A 28 -3.82 -10.01 1.36
C ALA A 28 -2.36 -9.71 1.03
N ILE A 29 -1.50 -9.57 2.04
CA ILE A 29 -0.06 -9.37 1.82
C ILE A 29 0.54 -10.57 1.10
N ALA A 30 0.21 -11.80 1.53
CA ALA A 30 0.69 -13.00 0.87
C ALA A 30 0.26 -13.09 -0.60
N ASP A 31 -0.93 -12.60 -0.91
CA ASP A 31 -1.46 -12.58 -2.29
C ASP A 31 -0.81 -11.49 -3.15
N LEU A 32 -0.60 -10.30 -2.61
CA LEU A 32 -0.22 -9.11 -3.37
C LEU A 32 1.29 -8.83 -3.39
N TRP A 33 2.02 -9.27 -2.37
CA TRP A 33 3.42 -8.95 -2.17
C TRP A 33 4.32 -10.16 -2.36
N ASP A 34 5.50 -9.93 -2.96
CA ASP A 34 6.61 -10.88 -2.91
C ASP A 34 7.04 -11.05 -1.45
N GLU A 35 7.43 -12.25 -1.04
CA GLU A 35 7.83 -12.51 0.35
C GLU A 35 9.08 -11.74 0.77
N ASP A 36 9.90 -11.31 -0.20
CA ASP A 36 11.06 -10.45 0.02
C ASP A 36 10.76 -8.98 -0.28
N GLY A 37 9.49 -8.64 -0.42
CA GLY A 37 9.05 -7.29 -0.78
C GLY A 37 9.48 -6.23 0.23
N ILE A 38 9.74 -5.03 -0.28
CA ILE A 38 10.27 -3.92 0.52
C ILE A 38 9.33 -2.73 0.42
N PHE A 39 8.82 -2.29 1.57
CA PHE A 39 8.01 -1.10 1.70
C PHE A 39 8.85 0.01 2.33
N ILE A 40 8.93 1.16 1.66
CA ILE A 40 9.78 2.27 2.09
C ILE A 40 8.91 3.50 2.28
N ASP A 41 8.91 4.04 3.49
CA ASP A 41 8.20 5.26 3.85
C ASP A 41 9.14 6.24 4.55
N PRO A 42 8.67 7.43 4.97
CA PRO A 42 9.54 8.38 5.66
C PRO A 42 10.17 7.86 6.95
N ASP A 43 9.58 6.85 7.56
CA ASP A 43 10.07 6.28 8.82
C ASP A 43 11.14 5.21 8.63
N GLY A 44 11.26 4.63 7.43
CA GLY A 44 12.30 3.65 7.19
C GLY A 44 12.00 2.63 6.11
N VAL A 45 12.79 1.56 6.13
CA VAL A 45 12.73 0.45 5.19
C VAL A 45 12.17 -0.76 5.91
N HIS A 46 11.08 -1.33 5.37
CA HIS A 46 10.37 -2.45 5.99
C HIS A 46 10.35 -3.62 5.01
N GLN A 47 11.07 -4.68 5.31
CA GLN A 47 11.19 -5.84 4.44
C GLN A 47 10.40 -7.01 4.99
N GLY A 48 9.59 -7.60 4.12
CA GLY A 48 8.85 -8.82 4.38
C GLY A 48 7.46 -8.61 4.96
N PRO A 49 6.61 -9.64 4.89
CA PRO A 49 5.18 -9.53 5.22
C PRO A 49 4.90 -9.05 6.65
N GLU A 50 5.67 -9.55 7.62
CA GLU A 50 5.42 -9.20 9.02
C GLU A 50 5.72 -7.74 9.31
N LYS A 51 6.82 -7.21 8.76
CA LYS A 51 7.19 -5.80 8.94
C LYS A 51 6.24 -4.88 8.22
N ILE A 52 5.78 -5.25 7.03
CA ILE A 52 4.76 -4.48 6.30
C ILE A 52 3.46 -4.44 7.10
N SER A 53 3.01 -5.58 7.62
CA SER A 53 1.80 -5.62 8.45
C SER A 53 1.94 -4.79 9.72
N ALA A 54 3.13 -4.76 10.32
CA ALA A 54 3.40 -3.96 11.52
C ALA A 54 3.28 -2.46 11.24
N VAL A 55 3.73 -1.99 10.07
CA VAL A 55 3.54 -0.60 9.64
C VAL A 55 2.05 -0.24 9.60
N VAL A 56 1.24 -1.12 9.01
CA VAL A 56 -0.21 -0.91 8.91
C VAL A 56 -0.85 -0.84 10.29
N THR A 57 -0.48 -1.76 11.18
CA THR A 57 -1.01 -1.78 12.56
C THR A 57 -0.69 -0.47 13.29
N ALA A 58 0.55 0.00 13.19
CA ALA A 58 0.98 1.24 13.83
C ALA A 58 0.20 2.45 13.30
N LEU A 59 0.01 2.51 11.97
CA LEU A 59 -0.73 3.58 11.33
C LEU A 59 -2.19 3.61 11.79
N GLN A 60 -2.84 2.44 11.83
CA GLN A 60 -4.24 2.33 12.27
C GLN A 60 -4.43 2.69 13.74
N ARG A 61 -3.45 2.39 14.58
CA ARG A 61 -3.49 2.78 15.99
C ARG A 61 -3.30 4.27 16.17
N GLN A 62 -2.46 4.89 15.34
CA GLN A 62 -2.20 6.33 15.41
C GLN A 62 -3.39 7.15 14.90
N PHE A 63 -4.08 6.68 13.87
CA PHE A 63 -5.20 7.39 13.24
C PHE A 63 -6.43 6.48 13.10
N PRO A 64 -7.08 6.12 14.22
CA PRO A 64 -8.21 5.19 14.17
C PRO A 64 -9.34 5.70 13.26
N GLY A 65 -9.91 4.80 12.48
CA GLY A 65 -11.02 5.13 11.59
C GLY A 65 -10.63 5.81 10.29
N SER A 66 -9.34 6.02 10.04
CA SER A 66 -8.88 6.61 8.78
C SER A 66 -8.63 5.55 7.73
N VAL A 67 -8.90 5.91 6.47
CA VAL A 67 -8.78 5.02 5.32
C VAL A 67 -8.09 5.73 4.16
N PHE A 68 -7.45 4.94 3.31
CA PHE A 68 -6.88 5.40 2.05
C PHE A 68 -7.94 5.42 0.97
N LYS A 69 -7.85 6.41 0.10
CA LYS A 69 -8.70 6.54 -1.08
C LYS A 69 -7.81 6.92 -2.27
N VAL A 70 -7.89 6.15 -3.35
CA VAL A 70 -7.17 6.44 -4.59
C VAL A 70 -7.76 7.68 -5.23
N THR A 71 -6.91 8.63 -5.65
CA THR A 71 -7.32 9.91 -6.21
C THR A 71 -6.82 10.17 -7.61
N SER A 72 -6.05 9.26 -8.20
CA SER A 72 -5.54 9.40 -9.56
C SER A 72 -5.77 8.15 -10.37
N THR A 73 -5.60 8.25 -11.69
CA THR A 73 -5.37 7.08 -12.54
C THR A 73 -4.03 6.45 -12.14
N ILE A 74 -3.88 5.17 -12.44
CA ILE A 74 -2.62 4.46 -12.20
C ILE A 74 -1.85 4.38 -13.50
N GLN A 75 -0.59 4.82 -13.46
CA GLN A 75 0.32 4.76 -14.60
C GLN A 75 1.37 3.70 -14.35
N GLU A 76 1.69 2.94 -15.37
CA GLU A 76 2.76 1.94 -15.31
C GLU A 76 3.60 1.99 -16.58
N ASN A 77 4.92 1.99 -16.42
CA ASN A 77 5.88 1.88 -17.50
C ASN A 77 6.92 0.83 -17.12
N PHE A 78 6.99 -0.25 -17.90
CA PHE A 78 8.01 -1.30 -17.75
C PHE A 78 8.18 -1.79 -16.30
N GLY A 79 7.06 -2.10 -15.65
CA GLY A 79 7.07 -2.68 -14.30
C GLY A 79 7.23 -1.69 -13.16
N VAL A 80 7.27 -0.38 -13.44
CA VAL A 80 7.25 0.68 -12.42
C VAL A 80 6.00 1.52 -12.61
N GLY A 81 5.29 1.78 -11.53
CA GLY A 81 4.05 2.53 -11.59
C GLY A 81 3.81 3.41 -10.40
N ARG A 82 2.79 4.26 -10.53
CA ARG A 82 2.44 5.24 -9.50
C ARG A 82 0.94 5.37 -9.33
N VAL A 83 0.53 5.70 -8.11
CA VAL A 83 -0.85 6.05 -7.77
C VAL A 83 -0.86 7.13 -6.70
N SER A 84 -1.76 8.11 -6.84
CA SER A 84 -1.97 9.12 -5.81
C SER A 84 -3.12 8.71 -4.90
N TRP A 85 -3.02 9.13 -3.63
CA TRP A 85 -4.04 8.79 -2.63
C TRP A 85 -4.25 9.93 -1.64
N GLU A 86 -5.39 9.88 -0.98
CA GLU A 86 -5.69 10.65 0.22
C GLU A 86 -5.90 9.69 1.38
N TYR A 87 -5.63 10.15 2.60
CA TYR A 87 -5.81 9.39 3.82
C TYR A 87 -6.50 10.25 4.87
N GLY A 88 -7.53 9.71 5.48
CA GLY A 88 -8.29 10.42 6.50
C GLY A 88 -9.54 9.67 6.92
N PRO A 89 -10.34 10.27 7.81
CA PRO A 89 -11.58 9.64 8.27
C PRO A 89 -12.52 9.36 7.11
N LEU A 90 -13.19 8.21 7.17
CA LEU A 90 -14.22 7.87 6.18
C LEU A 90 -15.31 8.94 6.18
N GLY A 91 -15.56 9.55 5.02
CA GLY A 91 -16.53 10.63 4.89
C GLY A 91 -16.07 11.99 5.44
N GLY A 92 -14.83 12.09 5.92
CA GLY A 92 -14.26 13.33 6.44
C GLY A 92 -13.17 13.89 5.54
N ALA A 93 -12.57 15.01 5.98
CA ALA A 93 -11.48 15.65 5.26
C ALA A 93 -10.20 14.84 5.35
N ALA A 94 -9.41 14.83 4.28
CA ALA A 94 -8.11 14.17 4.26
C ALA A 94 -7.16 14.82 5.27
N ILE A 95 -6.43 13.98 6.00
CA ILE A 95 -5.38 14.43 6.92
C ILE A 95 -3.99 14.30 6.31
N ALA A 96 -3.86 13.52 5.23
CA ALA A 96 -2.63 13.39 4.47
C ALA A 96 -2.95 13.07 3.01
N LYS A 97 -2.01 13.41 2.14
CA LYS A 97 -2.04 13.06 0.72
C LYS A 97 -0.66 12.57 0.32
N GLY A 98 -0.60 11.71 -0.65
CA GLY A 98 0.68 11.19 -1.10
C GLY A 98 0.60 10.40 -2.38
N ILE A 99 1.73 9.81 -2.70
CA ILE A 99 1.92 9.01 -3.90
C ILE A 99 2.67 7.73 -3.52
N ASP A 100 2.18 6.60 -4.02
CA ASP A 100 2.91 5.34 -3.99
C ASP A 100 3.57 5.13 -5.34
N VAL A 101 4.85 4.82 -5.33
CA VAL A 101 5.61 4.41 -6.52
C VAL A 101 6.11 3.00 -6.29
N GLY A 102 5.66 2.07 -7.13
CA GLY A 102 5.94 0.66 -6.94
C GLY A 102 6.58 -0.03 -8.13
N ARG A 103 7.27 -1.11 -7.84
CA ARG A 103 7.77 -2.06 -8.82
C ARG A 103 7.12 -3.41 -8.58
N ARG A 104 6.78 -4.08 -9.67
CA ARG A 104 6.26 -5.44 -9.61
C ARG A 104 7.28 -6.45 -10.11
N LYS A 105 7.15 -7.68 -9.61
CA LYS A 105 7.94 -8.82 -10.03
C LYS A 105 7.04 -10.05 -9.99
N ASP A 106 6.93 -10.74 -11.13
CA ASP A 106 6.13 -11.96 -11.22
C ASP A 106 4.68 -11.78 -10.74
N GLY A 107 4.08 -10.64 -11.08
CA GLY A 107 2.68 -10.35 -10.72
C GLY A 107 2.45 -9.96 -9.27
N LYS A 108 3.50 -9.62 -8.53
CA LYS A 108 3.43 -9.17 -7.14
C LYS A 108 4.22 -7.90 -6.92
N LEU A 109 3.84 -7.14 -5.89
CA LEU A 109 4.61 -5.98 -5.45
C LEU A 109 5.96 -6.45 -4.89
N PHE A 110 7.03 -5.83 -5.35
CA PHE A 110 8.38 -6.14 -4.90
C PHE A 110 9.01 -5.00 -4.13
N THR A 111 8.85 -3.77 -4.61
CA THR A 111 9.32 -2.56 -3.92
C THR A 111 8.23 -1.51 -4.03
N LEU A 112 7.98 -0.78 -2.94
CA LEU A 112 7.02 0.30 -2.94
C LEU A 112 7.55 1.45 -2.10
N TYR A 113 7.67 2.63 -2.74
CA TYR A 113 8.06 3.88 -2.08
C TYR A 113 6.82 4.73 -1.84
N VAL A 114 6.73 5.30 -0.64
CA VAL A 114 5.67 6.23 -0.26
C VAL A 114 6.23 7.64 -0.14
N PHE A 115 5.64 8.57 -0.88
CA PHE A 115 5.96 10.00 -0.77
C PHE A 115 4.74 10.73 -0.24
N ILE A 116 4.90 11.42 0.86
CA ILE A 116 3.81 12.14 1.53
C ILE A 116 3.99 13.64 1.27
N ASP A 117 2.92 14.27 0.82
CA ASP A 117 2.91 15.72 0.56
C ASP A 117 2.95 16.54 1.85
#